data_6e64b05cc9eb1d8ecc19719fb84873ac
#
_entry.id   6e64b05cc9eb1d8ecc19719fb84873ac
#
_cell.length_a   1.000
_cell.length_b   1.000
_cell.length_c   1.000
_cell.angle_alpha   90.00
_cell.angle_beta   90.00
_cell.angle_gamma   90.00
#
_symmetry.space_group_name_H-M   'P 1'
#
loop_
_entity.id
_entity.type
_entity.pdbx_description
1 polymer ?
#
loop_
_entity_poly.entity_id
_entity_poly.type
_entity_poly.pdbx_seq_one_letter_code
_entity_poly.pdbx_strand_id
1 'polypeptide(L)'
;MKKQKWIWEYDEYPNFKYDKEKLEPLLRDIAYEQGKLKSFMLLMDKESTRYSLAQTLENEIIASCEIEGEILNRQSVRSSIKQKLGLESHQHYKTLRKEDNYVDILIDANTNYDEDLTLDKLFGWHNAMFEKGYSGFSKIKVAQFREEGAMQVVSGDYGKEKIHYEAPPFDNLENEMSSFIKWFNETPTTLEKASLTHLWFVIIHPFDDGNGRITRALTNRVLSKLEKSSFSKIYTMSKSIYEDRIGYYEALDKTTGRFEKDDPLDITYWMEWFFKTLHHALLDAGKQLNYIVEKTKFWDAHRVDELNVRQIKVLNRLLDIGSENFKGDLTKAKYVKIANTAETNASRDIADLLAKGCIKKVEGTTGRGTRYTINHII
;
A
#
# COMPACT_ATOMS: atom_id res chain seq x y z
N MET A 1 -2.05 -5.64 43.84
CA MET A 1 -2.02 -5.69 42.37
C MET A 1 -1.25 -4.48 41.87
N LYS A 2 -0.18 -4.66 41.10
CA LYS A 2 0.50 -3.53 40.45
C LYS A 2 -0.50 -2.88 39.49
N LYS A 3 -0.63 -1.55 39.53
CA LYS A 3 -1.48 -0.81 38.61
C LYS A 3 -0.93 -1.04 37.19
N GLN A 4 -1.75 -1.63 36.31
CA GLN A 4 -1.35 -1.81 34.91
C GLN A 4 -1.22 -0.44 34.26
N LYS A 5 -0.07 -0.20 33.61
CA LYS A 5 0.30 1.06 32.97
C LYS A 5 0.19 0.97 31.45
N TRP A 6 -0.10 2.09 30.80
CA TRP A 6 0.09 2.23 29.35
C TRP A 6 1.59 2.27 29.03
N ILE A 7 1.96 1.93 27.80
CA ILE A 7 3.37 1.86 27.37
C ILE A 7 4.14 3.16 27.61
N TRP A 8 3.50 4.30 27.48
CA TRP A 8 4.11 5.62 27.72
C TRP A 8 4.22 6.01 29.21
N GLU A 9 3.61 5.27 30.12
CA GLU A 9 3.69 5.54 31.58
C GLU A 9 4.95 4.91 32.23
N TYR A 10 5.77 4.19 31.46
CA TYR A 10 7.03 3.59 31.97
C TYR A 10 8.18 4.56 31.83
N ASP A 11 9.06 4.60 32.84
CA ASP A 11 10.12 5.60 32.93
C ASP A 11 11.16 5.51 31.79
N GLU A 12 11.36 4.31 31.24
CA GLU A 12 12.29 4.11 30.14
C GLU A 12 11.68 4.44 28.75
N TYR A 13 10.38 4.73 28.65
CA TYR A 13 9.76 5.16 27.40
C TYR A 13 10.41 6.46 26.89
N PRO A 14 10.68 6.59 25.60
CA PRO A 14 10.39 5.69 24.49
C PRO A 14 11.54 4.77 24.04
N ASN A 15 12.39 4.31 24.98
CA ASN A 15 13.50 3.41 24.65
C ASN A 15 12.99 1.99 24.36
N PHE A 16 12.35 1.82 23.23
CA PHE A 16 11.81 0.53 22.80
C PHE A 16 12.90 -0.51 22.60
N LYS A 17 12.59 -1.75 22.98
CA LYS A 17 13.43 -2.93 22.83
C LYS A 17 12.79 -3.94 21.89
N TYR A 18 13.61 -4.70 21.19
CA TYR A 18 13.14 -5.79 20.35
C TYR A 18 14.24 -6.82 20.12
N ASP A 19 13.84 -8.06 19.90
CA ASP A 19 14.73 -9.20 19.63
C ASP A 19 15.18 -9.18 18.16
N LYS A 20 16.41 -8.74 17.93
CA LYS A 20 16.99 -8.63 16.58
C LYS A 20 17.21 -10.01 15.95
N GLU A 21 17.60 -11.00 16.72
CA GLU A 21 17.89 -12.35 16.22
C GLU A 21 16.61 -13.00 15.70
N LYS A 22 15.51 -12.80 16.40
CA LYS A 22 14.18 -13.28 15.97
C LYS A 22 13.71 -12.63 14.66
N LEU A 23 14.05 -11.37 14.43
CA LEU A 23 13.61 -10.59 13.27
C LEU A 23 14.53 -10.78 12.05
N GLU A 24 15.79 -11.17 12.24
CA GLU A 24 16.79 -11.25 11.16
C GLU A 24 16.38 -12.11 9.96
N PRO A 25 15.78 -13.32 10.12
CA PRO A 25 15.34 -14.11 8.97
C PRO A 25 14.34 -13.36 8.09
N LEU A 26 13.38 -12.65 8.73
CA LEU A 26 12.35 -11.89 8.02
C LEU A 26 12.92 -10.64 7.33
N LEU A 27 13.88 -9.98 7.94
CA LEU A 27 14.60 -8.86 7.31
C LEU A 27 15.40 -9.30 6.08
N ARG A 28 15.98 -10.51 6.10
CA ARG A 28 16.66 -11.10 4.92
C ARG A 28 15.67 -11.39 3.78
N ASP A 29 14.51 -11.95 4.10
CA ASP A 29 13.46 -12.21 3.11
C ASP A 29 12.95 -10.90 2.48
N ILE A 30 12.75 -9.86 3.28
CA ILE A 30 12.40 -8.52 2.81
C ILE A 30 13.47 -7.97 1.87
N ALA A 31 14.74 -8.03 2.25
CA ALA A 31 15.86 -7.55 1.44
C ALA A 31 15.95 -8.30 0.09
N TYR A 32 15.71 -9.61 0.10
CA TYR A 32 15.66 -10.43 -1.12
C TYR A 32 14.54 -9.98 -2.06
N GLU A 33 13.32 -9.82 -1.57
CA GLU A 33 12.18 -9.37 -2.38
C GLU A 33 12.35 -7.92 -2.87
N GLN A 34 12.92 -7.01 -2.06
CA GLN A 34 13.28 -5.67 -2.52
C GLN A 34 14.29 -5.70 -3.68
N GLY A 35 15.33 -6.54 -3.58
CA GLY A 35 16.30 -6.72 -4.65
C GLY A 35 15.68 -7.24 -5.95
N LYS A 36 14.76 -8.20 -5.83
CA LYS A 36 14.01 -8.76 -6.95
C LYS A 36 13.10 -7.71 -7.61
N LEU A 37 12.36 -6.90 -6.83
CA LEU A 37 11.56 -5.80 -7.35
C LEU A 37 12.40 -4.78 -8.11
N LYS A 38 13.56 -4.39 -7.57
CA LYS A 38 14.50 -3.50 -8.26
C LYS A 38 14.95 -4.07 -9.60
N SER A 39 15.22 -5.37 -9.66
CA SER A 39 15.59 -6.05 -10.91
C SER A 39 14.47 -6.01 -11.93
N PHE A 40 13.22 -6.23 -11.53
CA PHE A 40 12.07 -6.11 -12.44
C PHE A 40 11.91 -4.69 -12.97
N MET A 41 12.08 -3.67 -12.13
CA MET A 41 11.98 -2.27 -12.54
C MET A 41 13.02 -1.87 -13.60
N LEU A 42 14.22 -2.44 -13.53
CA LEU A 42 15.25 -2.21 -14.54
C LEU A 42 14.89 -2.77 -15.94
N LEU A 43 13.99 -3.75 -15.99
CA LEU A 43 13.49 -4.34 -17.24
C LEU A 43 12.27 -3.61 -17.80
N MET A 44 11.70 -2.67 -17.06
CA MET A 44 10.52 -1.92 -17.47
C MET A 44 10.92 -0.63 -18.20
N ASP A 45 10.14 -0.27 -19.22
CA ASP A 45 10.23 1.06 -19.82
C ASP A 45 9.70 2.15 -18.87
N LYS A 46 10.04 3.40 -19.17
CA LYS A 46 9.68 4.56 -18.33
C LYS A 46 8.16 4.75 -18.20
N GLU A 47 7.40 4.43 -19.23
CA GLU A 47 5.95 4.61 -19.24
C GLU A 47 5.29 3.55 -18.35
N SER A 48 5.64 2.27 -18.53
CA SER A 48 5.19 1.17 -17.68
C SER A 48 5.54 1.39 -16.19
N THR A 49 6.73 1.91 -15.91
CA THR A 49 7.15 2.27 -14.55
C THR A 49 6.25 3.35 -13.94
N ARG A 50 5.94 4.43 -14.71
CA ARG A 50 5.04 5.49 -14.24
C ARG A 50 3.61 5.00 -14.01
N TYR A 51 3.09 4.13 -14.89
CA TYR A 51 1.77 3.55 -14.71
C TYR A 51 1.70 2.65 -13.47
N SER A 52 2.73 1.83 -13.23
CA SER A 52 2.82 0.99 -12.03
C SER A 52 2.89 1.83 -10.76
N LEU A 53 3.66 2.92 -10.77
CA LEU A 53 3.70 3.87 -9.67
C LEU A 53 2.32 4.50 -9.42
N ALA A 54 1.64 4.97 -10.47
CA ALA A 54 0.31 5.55 -10.35
C ALA A 54 -0.69 4.58 -9.71
N GLN A 55 -0.64 3.31 -10.10
CA GLN A 55 -1.49 2.26 -9.53
C GLN A 55 -1.15 1.98 -8.05
N THR A 56 0.14 1.97 -7.71
CA THR A 56 0.60 1.80 -6.33
C THR A 56 0.12 2.95 -5.44
N LEU A 57 0.29 4.21 -5.89
CA LEU A 57 -0.20 5.39 -5.18
C LEU A 57 -1.73 5.37 -4.99
N GLU A 58 -2.48 4.99 -6.03
CA GLU A 58 -3.93 4.84 -5.95
C GLU A 58 -4.33 3.82 -4.88
N ASN A 59 -3.73 2.63 -4.90
CA ASN A 59 -4.03 1.58 -3.94
C ASN A 59 -3.62 1.97 -2.51
N GLU A 60 -2.49 2.66 -2.35
CA GLU A 60 -2.01 3.15 -1.04
C GLU A 60 -3.00 4.14 -0.42
N ILE A 61 -3.46 5.13 -1.18
CA ILE A 61 -4.40 6.16 -0.71
C ILE A 61 -5.75 5.53 -0.37
N ILE A 62 -6.30 4.74 -1.28
CA ILE A 62 -7.61 4.10 -1.08
C ILE A 62 -7.58 3.21 0.16
N ALA A 63 -6.61 2.31 0.27
CA ALA A 63 -6.51 1.40 1.41
C ALA A 63 -6.26 2.16 2.72
N SER A 64 -5.41 3.21 2.70
CA SER A 64 -5.16 4.03 3.89
C SER A 64 -6.45 4.68 4.42
N CYS A 65 -7.32 5.14 3.54
CA CYS A 65 -8.61 5.72 3.95
C CYS A 65 -9.62 4.64 4.37
N GLU A 66 -9.65 3.49 3.66
CA GLU A 66 -10.53 2.37 4.00
C GLU A 66 -10.24 1.74 5.37
N ILE A 67 -8.97 1.76 5.84
CA ILE A 67 -8.61 1.35 7.20
C ILE A 67 -9.38 2.18 8.23
N GLU A 68 -9.53 3.48 8.00
CA GLU A 68 -10.28 4.40 8.87
C GLU A 68 -11.79 4.44 8.58
N GLY A 69 -12.29 3.56 7.69
CA GLY A 69 -13.69 3.53 7.30
C GLY A 69 -14.12 4.64 6.33
N GLU A 70 -13.16 5.36 5.77
CA GLU A 70 -13.42 6.44 4.82
C GLU A 70 -13.36 5.93 3.38
N ILE A 71 -14.43 6.16 2.61
CA ILE A 71 -14.54 5.73 1.20
C ILE A 71 -14.26 6.92 0.29
N LEU A 72 -13.21 6.82 -0.52
CA LEU A 72 -12.87 7.80 -1.54
C LEU A 72 -13.38 7.41 -2.94
N ASN A 73 -13.58 8.39 -3.79
CA ASN A 73 -13.86 8.16 -5.20
C ASN A 73 -12.58 7.74 -5.93
N ARG A 74 -12.45 6.44 -6.22
CA ARG A 74 -11.27 5.86 -6.87
C ARG A 74 -10.92 6.52 -8.21
N GLN A 75 -11.93 6.94 -9.01
CA GLN A 75 -11.68 7.61 -10.28
C GLN A 75 -11.11 9.02 -10.09
N SER A 76 -11.57 9.74 -9.06
CA SER A 76 -11.04 11.05 -8.69
C SER A 76 -9.58 10.93 -8.23
N VAL A 77 -9.26 9.98 -7.36
CA VAL A 77 -7.88 9.68 -6.91
C VAL A 77 -6.98 9.38 -8.12
N ARG A 78 -7.41 8.46 -9.00
CA ARG A 78 -6.66 8.09 -10.20
C ARG A 78 -6.41 9.27 -11.14
N SER A 79 -7.41 10.12 -11.34
CA SER A 79 -7.30 11.31 -12.20
C SER A 79 -6.30 12.31 -11.63
N SER A 80 -6.36 12.58 -10.33
CA SER A 80 -5.40 13.45 -9.63
C SER A 80 -3.97 12.94 -9.75
N ILE A 81 -3.74 11.65 -9.46
CA ILE A 81 -2.41 11.02 -9.57
C ILE A 81 -1.87 11.14 -11.00
N LYS A 82 -2.66 10.78 -12.00
CA LYS A 82 -2.23 10.87 -13.41
C LYS A 82 -1.85 12.28 -13.81
N GLN A 83 -2.64 13.27 -13.42
CA GLN A 83 -2.35 14.67 -13.69
C GLN A 83 -1.03 15.11 -13.05
N LYS A 84 -0.80 14.75 -11.77
CA LYS A 84 0.43 15.13 -11.04
C LYS A 84 1.68 14.39 -11.54
N LEU A 85 1.53 13.18 -12.06
CA LEU A 85 2.62 12.42 -12.67
C LEU A 85 2.84 12.72 -14.17
N GLY A 86 2.05 13.61 -14.77
CA GLY A 86 2.14 13.95 -16.20
C GLY A 86 1.79 12.78 -17.13
N LEU A 87 0.88 11.90 -16.72
CA LEU A 87 0.39 10.78 -17.52
C LEU A 87 -0.81 11.23 -18.36
N GLU A 88 -0.81 10.90 -19.65
CA GLU A 88 -1.94 11.20 -20.52
C GLU A 88 -3.23 10.49 -20.05
N SER A 89 -4.33 11.23 -20.03
CA SER A 89 -5.67 10.72 -19.74
C SER A 89 -6.61 11.09 -20.88
N HIS A 90 -7.15 10.08 -21.56
CA HIS A 90 -8.19 10.29 -22.58
C HIS A 90 -9.55 10.71 -21.98
N GLN A 91 -9.70 10.67 -20.67
CA GLN A 91 -10.89 11.08 -19.92
C GLN A 91 -10.48 11.99 -18.76
N HIS A 92 -10.84 13.26 -18.83
CA HIS A 92 -10.71 14.21 -17.73
C HIS A 92 -11.89 14.02 -16.77
N TYR A 93 -11.68 13.29 -15.69
CA TYR A 93 -12.61 13.33 -14.56
C TYR A 93 -12.29 14.56 -13.71
N LYS A 94 -13.34 15.25 -13.27
CA LYS A 94 -13.19 16.32 -12.29
C LYS A 94 -12.68 15.72 -10.99
N THR A 95 -11.47 16.10 -10.58
CA THR A 95 -10.94 15.70 -9.27
C THR A 95 -11.73 16.40 -8.18
N LEU A 96 -12.05 15.65 -7.13
CA LEU A 96 -12.64 16.21 -5.93
C LEU A 96 -11.50 16.69 -5.03
N ARG A 97 -11.67 17.84 -4.40
CA ARG A 97 -10.62 18.50 -3.61
C ARG A 97 -10.07 17.64 -2.49
N LYS A 98 -10.93 16.86 -1.86
CA LYS A 98 -10.55 15.94 -0.78
C LYS A 98 -9.57 14.87 -1.26
N GLU A 99 -9.89 14.20 -2.36
CA GLU A 99 -9.03 13.19 -2.96
C GLU A 99 -7.71 13.78 -3.45
N ASP A 100 -7.76 14.99 -4.01
CA ASP A 100 -6.57 15.70 -4.47
C ASP A 100 -5.61 16.01 -3.32
N ASN A 101 -6.13 16.43 -2.17
CA ASN A 101 -5.35 16.66 -0.96
C ASN A 101 -4.67 15.38 -0.42
N TYR A 102 -5.35 14.24 -0.43
CA TYR A 102 -4.73 12.95 -0.05
C TYR A 102 -3.60 12.55 -1.01
N VAL A 103 -3.80 12.81 -2.30
CA VAL A 103 -2.74 12.58 -3.30
C VAL A 103 -1.55 13.48 -3.03
N ASP A 104 -1.75 14.76 -2.71
CA ASP A 104 -0.67 15.70 -2.39
C ASP A 104 0.14 15.26 -1.18
N ILE A 105 -0.52 14.82 -0.09
CA ILE A 105 0.15 14.35 1.11
C ILE A 105 1.04 13.14 0.80
N LEU A 106 0.52 12.16 0.06
CA LEU A 106 1.29 10.96 -0.25
C LEU A 106 2.44 11.25 -1.23
N ILE A 107 2.23 12.13 -2.21
CA ILE A 107 3.30 12.57 -3.11
C ILE A 107 4.38 13.31 -2.32
N ASP A 108 4.02 14.26 -1.45
CA ASP A 108 4.98 14.96 -0.59
C ASP A 108 5.78 13.97 0.28
N ALA A 109 5.10 13.03 0.93
CA ALA A 109 5.75 12.00 1.74
C ALA A 109 6.75 11.15 0.94
N ASN A 110 6.43 10.83 -0.32
CA ASN A 110 7.25 9.97 -1.16
C ASN A 110 8.34 10.72 -1.95
N THR A 111 8.24 12.03 -2.15
CA THR A 111 9.18 12.83 -2.95
C THR A 111 10.10 13.71 -2.12
N ASN A 112 9.57 14.30 -1.05
CA ASN A 112 10.32 15.22 -0.20
C ASN A 112 10.91 14.53 1.04
N TYR A 113 11.23 13.24 0.91
CA TYR A 113 11.71 12.41 2.01
C TYR A 113 13.08 12.80 2.56
N ASP A 114 13.89 13.56 1.82
CA ASP A 114 15.21 14.03 2.27
C ASP A 114 15.15 15.30 3.11
N GLU A 115 14.03 16.03 3.08
CA GLU A 115 13.82 17.16 3.95
C GLU A 115 13.61 16.71 5.40
N ASP A 116 13.98 17.57 6.35
CA ASP A 116 13.67 17.31 7.75
C ASP A 116 12.14 17.32 7.99
N LEU A 117 11.69 16.42 8.85
CA LEU A 117 10.33 16.45 9.36
C LEU A 117 10.18 17.61 10.32
N THR A 118 9.15 18.43 10.14
CA THR A 118 8.81 19.53 11.03
C THR A 118 7.38 19.42 11.53
N LEU A 119 7.07 20.06 12.65
CA LEU A 119 5.70 20.13 13.14
C LEU A 119 4.79 20.86 12.14
N ASP A 120 5.28 21.92 11.49
CA ASP A 120 4.54 22.64 10.45
C ASP A 120 4.18 21.75 9.27
N LYS A 121 5.06 20.83 8.86
CA LYS A 121 4.75 19.84 7.81
C LYS A 121 3.62 18.92 8.23
N LEU A 122 3.63 18.42 9.46
CA LEU A 122 2.55 17.58 10.00
C LEU A 122 1.23 18.34 10.11
N PHE A 123 1.27 19.58 10.56
CA PHE A 123 0.10 20.47 10.60
C PHE A 123 -0.42 20.79 9.19
N GLY A 124 0.48 20.97 8.22
CA GLY A 124 0.13 21.15 6.81
C GLY A 124 -0.61 19.94 6.24
N TRP A 125 -0.12 18.71 6.50
CA TRP A 125 -0.81 17.49 6.08
C TRP A 125 -2.17 17.34 6.76
N HIS A 126 -2.23 17.63 8.06
CA HIS A 126 -3.49 17.59 8.81
C HIS A 126 -4.51 18.61 8.29
N ASN A 127 -4.06 19.84 7.99
CA ASN A 127 -4.90 20.88 7.38
C ASN A 127 -5.45 20.45 6.00
N ALA A 128 -4.61 19.82 5.17
CA ALA A 128 -5.04 19.32 3.87
C ALA A 128 -6.12 18.22 4.00
N MET A 129 -6.04 17.35 5.02
CA MET A 129 -7.06 16.34 5.27
C MET A 129 -8.41 16.93 5.71
N PHE A 130 -8.39 18.00 6.49
CA PHE A 130 -9.56 18.53 7.21
C PHE A 130 -9.79 20.01 6.98
N GLU A 131 -9.64 20.51 5.75
CA GLU A 131 -9.78 21.95 5.40
C GLU A 131 -11.02 22.64 5.96
N LYS A 132 -12.13 21.90 6.12
CA LYS A 132 -13.40 22.43 6.64
C LYS A 132 -13.48 22.39 8.17
N GLY A 133 -12.49 21.84 8.85
CA GLY A 133 -12.49 21.71 10.31
C GLY A 133 -13.44 20.62 10.85
N TYR A 134 -13.80 19.64 10.03
CA TYR A 134 -14.70 18.56 10.41
C TYR A 134 -14.16 17.21 10.02
N SER A 135 -14.35 16.22 10.89
CA SER A 135 -14.25 14.80 10.61
C SER A 135 -15.67 14.19 10.71
N GLY A 136 -16.21 13.76 9.57
CA GLY A 136 -17.62 13.39 9.50
C GLY A 136 -18.52 14.56 9.93
N PHE A 137 -19.25 14.37 11.03
CA PHE A 137 -20.11 15.39 11.63
C PHE A 137 -19.46 16.12 12.81
N SER A 138 -18.32 15.66 13.29
CA SER A 138 -17.63 16.21 14.46
C SER A 138 -16.71 17.34 14.06
N LYS A 139 -16.78 18.46 14.77
CA LYS A 139 -15.81 19.54 14.63
C LYS A 139 -14.51 19.10 15.31
N ILE A 140 -13.38 19.33 14.66
CA ILE A 140 -12.05 18.99 15.17
C ILE A 140 -11.13 20.19 15.09
N LYS A 141 -10.07 20.18 15.91
CA LYS A 141 -8.96 21.14 15.78
C LYS A 141 -8.10 20.76 14.58
N VAL A 142 -7.82 21.71 13.71
CA VAL A 142 -7.06 21.50 12.48
C VAL A 142 -5.74 22.27 12.54
N ALA A 143 -4.66 21.64 12.03
CA ALA A 143 -3.30 22.20 12.05
C ALA A 143 -2.82 22.60 13.45
N GLN A 144 -3.22 21.85 14.45
CA GLN A 144 -2.80 21.99 15.85
C GLN A 144 -3.01 20.66 16.58
N PHE A 145 -2.52 20.55 17.79
CA PHE A 145 -2.75 19.37 18.61
C PHE A 145 -4.23 19.21 18.98
N ARG A 146 -4.62 17.99 19.33
CA ARG A 146 -5.96 17.60 19.77
C ARG A 146 -6.46 18.46 20.95
N GLU A 147 -7.74 18.32 21.28
CA GLU A 147 -8.30 19.01 22.45
C GLU A 147 -7.71 18.47 23.77
N GLU A 148 -7.75 19.31 24.80
CA GLU A 148 -7.44 18.90 26.16
C GLU A 148 -8.38 17.78 26.61
N GLY A 149 -7.86 16.82 27.36
CA GLY A 149 -8.59 15.68 27.85
C GLY A 149 -7.94 14.35 27.50
N ALA A 150 -8.58 13.25 27.93
CA ALA A 150 -8.13 11.91 27.62
C ALA A 150 -8.43 11.56 26.17
N MET A 151 -7.41 11.21 25.40
CA MET A 151 -7.57 10.66 24.04
C MET A 151 -7.55 9.14 24.14
N GLN A 152 -8.68 8.52 23.84
CA GLN A 152 -8.86 7.07 23.96
C GLN A 152 -9.24 6.45 22.62
N VAL A 153 -8.63 5.32 22.31
CA VAL A 153 -9.04 4.44 21.21
C VAL A 153 -10.03 3.42 21.80
N VAL A 154 -11.26 3.49 21.34
CA VAL A 154 -12.35 2.68 21.88
C VAL A 154 -13.04 1.85 20.81
N SER A 155 -13.65 0.74 21.20
CA SER A 155 -14.58 -0.03 20.38
C SER A 155 -15.81 -0.45 21.19
N GLY A 156 -16.89 -0.80 20.51
CA GLY A 156 -18.16 -1.22 21.15
C GLY A 156 -19.25 -0.16 21.00
N ASP A 157 -20.45 -0.50 21.48
CA ASP A 157 -21.62 0.38 21.45
C ASP A 157 -21.51 1.49 22.51
N TYR A 158 -22.16 2.61 22.25
CA TYR A 158 -22.24 3.74 23.19
C TYR A 158 -22.67 3.29 24.59
N GLY A 159 -21.87 3.63 25.61
CA GLY A 159 -22.08 3.26 27.00
C GLY A 159 -21.59 1.84 27.38
N LYS A 160 -20.95 1.12 26.45
CA LYS A 160 -20.27 -0.18 26.65
C LYS A 160 -18.94 -0.24 25.96
N GLU A 161 -18.29 0.92 25.81
CA GLU A 161 -17.04 1.03 25.11
C GLU A 161 -15.93 0.26 25.84
N LYS A 162 -15.15 -0.50 25.08
CA LYS A 162 -13.88 -1.08 25.52
C LYS A 162 -12.76 -0.12 25.14
N ILE A 163 -12.01 0.38 26.13
CA ILE A 163 -10.83 1.18 25.90
C ILE A 163 -9.68 0.25 25.55
N HIS A 164 -9.15 0.38 24.35
CA HIS A 164 -8.00 -0.38 23.87
C HIS A 164 -6.68 0.34 24.18
N TYR A 165 -6.71 1.65 24.08
CA TYR A 165 -5.53 2.49 24.29
C TYR A 165 -5.93 3.88 24.78
N GLU A 166 -5.09 4.47 25.62
CA GLU A 166 -5.14 5.87 26.02
C GLU A 166 -3.80 6.53 25.74
N ALA A 167 -3.83 7.63 24.98
CA ALA A 167 -2.65 8.36 24.58
C ALA A 167 -2.05 9.19 25.74
N PRO A 168 -0.78 9.64 25.65
CA PRO A 168 -0.17 10.52 26.63
C PRO A 168 -1.05 11.76 26.91
N PRO A 169 -0.98 12.35 28.12
CA PRO A 169 -1.72 13.56 28.45
C PRO A 169 -1.42 14.71 27.49
N PHE A 170 -2.41 15.58 27.26
CA PHE A 170 -2.28 16.75 26.39
C PHE A 170 -1.06 17.61 26.74
N ASP A 171 -0.82 17.87 28.01
CA ASP A 171 0.31 18.70 28.51
C ASP A 171 1.69 18.15 28.11
N ASN A 172 1.78 16.88 27.76
CA ASN A 172 3.02 16.24 27.34
C ASN A 172 3.24 16.28 25.82
N LEU A 173 2.22 16.65 25.01
CA LEU A 173 2.26 16.51 23.56
C LEU A 173 3.39 17.29 22.88
N GLU A 174 3.68 18.50 23.32
CA GLU A 174 4.80 19.27 22.75
C GLU A 174 6.14 18.57 22.95
N ASN A 175 6.37 18.03 24.14
CA ASN A 175 7.59 17.31 24.47
C ASN A 175 7.68 15.99 23.70
N GLU A 176 6.57 15.23 23.63
CA GLU A 176 6.48 13.98 22.90
C GLU A 176 6.76 14.20 21.40
N MET A 177 6.13 15.19 20.80
CA MET A 177 6.31 15.51 19.39
C MET A 177 7.69 16.07 19.08
N SER A 178 8.24 16.90 19.96
CA SER A 178 9.63 17.39 19.81
C SER A 178 10.64 16.26 19.87
N SER A 179 10.47 15.32 20.81
CA SER A 179 11.32 14.12 20.95
C SER A 179 11.20 13.21 19.74
N PHE A 180 9.97 12.95 19.27
CA PHE A 180 9.70 12.15 18.06
C PHE A 180 10.34 12.78 16.82
N ILE A 181 10.13 14.07 16.55
CA ILE A 181 10.66 14.78 15.38
C ILE A 181 12.18 14.78 15.40
N LYS A 182 12.80 15.05 16.56
CA LYS A 182 14.26 14.98 16.73
C LYS A 182 14.78 13.59 16.39
N TRP A 183 14.23 12.56 17.02
CA TRP A 183 14.59 11.17 16.73
C TRP A 183 14.39 10.81 15.27
N PHE A 184 13.25 11.22 14.66
CA PHE A 184 12.94 10.95 13.26
C PHE A 184 14.01 11.53 12.32
N ASN A 185 14.48 12.75 12.58
CA ASN A 185 15.48 13.41 11.74
C ASN A 185 16.89 12.85 11.96
N GLU A 186 17.28 12.56 13.20
CA GLU A 186 18.64 12.15 13.57
C GLU A 186 18.91 10.65 13.39
N THR A 187 17.89 9.79 13.48
CA THR A 187 18.06 8.33 13.39
C THR A 187 18.33 7.88 11.95
N PRO A 188 19.30 6.99 11.72
CA PRO A 188 19.54 6.40 10.39
C PRO A 188 18.29 5.76 9.78
N THR A 189 18.15 5.87 8.46
CA THR A 189 16.99 5.29 7.75
C THR A 189 17.17 3.80 7.60
N THR A 190 16.31 3.02 8.27
CA THR A 190 16.28 1.55 8.26
C THR A 190 14.84 1.05 8.21
N LEU A 191 14.63 -0.25 8.01
CA LEU A 191 13.31 -0.87 8.11
C LEU A 191 12.74 -0.78 9.53
N GLU A 192 13.61 -0.93 10.53
CA GLU A 192 13.24 -0.77 11.95
C GLU A 192 12.74 0.65 12.22
N LYS A 193 13.40 1.67 11.64
CA LYS A 193 12.93 3.05 11.76
C LYS A 193 11.53 3.22 11.15
N ALA A 194 11.21 2.57 10.03
CA ALA A 194 9.88 2.64 9.46
C ALA A 194 8.82 2.06 10.41
N SER A 195 9.12 0.91 11.03
CA SER A 195 8.26 0.26 12.02
C SER A 195 8.09 1.09 13.30
N LEU A 196 9.20 1.62 13.83
CA LEU A 196 9.20 2.48 15.01
C LEU A 196 8.49 3.81 14.78
N THR A 197 8.66 4.43 13.60
CA THR A 197 7.93 5.63 13.20
C THR A 197 6.43 5.40 13.27
N HIS A 198 5.97 4.27 12.72
CA HIS A 198 4.57 3.91 12.73
C HIS A 198 4.04 3.75 14.17
N LEU A 199 4.70 2.91 14.96
CA LEU A 199 4.27 2.62 16.33
C LEU A 199 4.28 3.86 17.21
N TRP A 200 5.39 4.60 17.23
CA TRP A 200 5.56 5.73 18.14
C TRP A 200 4.60 6.88 17.83
N PHE A 201 4.36 7.18 16.54
CA PHE A 201 3.37 8.20 16.18
C PHE A 201 1.94 7.80 16.57
N VAL A 202 1.59 6.51 16.43
CA VAL A 202 0.30 5.99 16.90
C VAL A 202 0.19 6.09 18.43
N ILE A 203 1.27 5.85 19.18
CA ILE A 203 1.31 6.00 20.64
C ILE A 203 1.05 7.45 21.04
N ILE A 204 1.74 8.42 20.44
CA ILE A 204 1.59 9.85 20.78
C ILE A 204 0.17 10.33 20.48
N HIS A 205 -0.39 9.93 19.35
CA HIS A 205 -1.76 10.27 18.92
C HIS A 205 -2.07 11.77 18.99
N PRO A 206 -1.30 12.64 18.29
CA PRO A 206 -1.31 14.07 18.57
C PRO A 206 -2.54 14.84 18.09
N PHE A 207 -3.40 14.26 17.25
CA PHE A 207 -4.54 14.94 16.61
C PHE A 207 -5.89 14.39 17.08
N ASP A 208 -6.96 15.16 16.91
CA ASP A 208 -8.33 14.69 17.20
C ASP A 208 -8.75 13.58 16.25
N ASP A 209 -8.31 13.61 14.98
CA ASP A 209 -8.48 12.59 13.94
C ASP A 209 -7.33 12.65 12.94
N GLY A 210 -7.22 11.66 12.05
CA GLY A 210 -6.20 11.61 11.00
C GLY A 210 -4.87 11.01 11.43
N ASN A 211 -4.69 10.64 12.70
CA ASN A 211 -3.45 10.07 13.20
C ASN A 211 -3.00 8.84 12.39
N GLY A 212 -3.90 7.88 12.11
CA GLY A 212 -3.58 6.69 11.34
C GLY A 212 -3.13 7.01 9.90
N ARG A 213 -3.78 7.94 9.22
CA ARG A 213 -3.44 8.35 7.85
C ARG A 213 -2.08 9.06 7.79
N ILE A 214 -1.79 9.96 8.75
CA ILE A 214 -0.49 10.61 8.89
C ILE A 214 0.59 9.60 9.24
N THR A 215 0.33 8.66 10.15
CA THR A 215 1.24 7.55 10.49
C THR A 215 1.66 6.78 9.25
N ARG A 216 0.71 6.40 8.40
CA ARG A 216 1.01 5.67 7.15
C ARG A 216 1.75 6.54 6.14
N ALA A 217 1.47 7.85 6.06
CA ALA A 217 2.25 8.78 5.25
C ALA A 217 3.70 8.90 5.75
N LEU A 218 3.92 9.00 7.06
CA LEU A 218 5.26 8.99 7.68
C LEU A 218 6.01 7.67 7.42
N THR A 219 5.32 6.55 7.55
CA THR A 219 5.87 5.22 7.23
C THR A 219 6.32 5.15 5.77
N ASN A 220 5.47 5.62 4.86
CA ASN A 220 5.78 5.71 3.43
C ASN A 220 6.99 6.61 3.16
N ARG A 221 7.11 7.74 3.88
CA ARG A 221 8.26 8.66 3.78
C ARG A 221 9.57 7.96 4.13
N VAL A 222 9.62 7.21 5.25
CA VAL A 222 10.81 6.45 5.66
C VAL A 222 11.15 5.37 4.65
N LEU A 223 10.15 4.60 4.18
CA LEU A 223 10.35 3.54 3.18
C LEU A 223 10.83 4.12 1.84
N SER A 224 10.31 5.27 1.40
CA SER A 224 10.76 5.93 0.18
C SER A 224 12.20 6.45 0.30
N LYS A 225 12.58 6.97 1.46
CA LYS A 225 13.98 7.37 1.75
C LYS A 225 14.92 6.17 1.73
N LEU A 226 14.50 5.03 2.26
CA LEU A 226 15.26 3.79 2.25
C LEU A 226 15.52 3.30 0.82
N GLU A 227 14.50 3.37 -0.05
CA GLU A 227 14.61 2.99 -1.46
C GLU A 227 15.39 4.01 -2.30
N LYS A 228 15.69 5.20 -1.76
CA LYS A 228 16.39 6.32 -2.43
C LYS A 228 15.77 6.76 -3.75
N SER A 229 14.48 6.57 -3.90
CA SER A 229 13.75 7.00 -5.10
C SER A 229 12.26 7.03 -4.84
N SER A 230 11.63 8.14 -5.17
CA SER A 230 10.17 8.28 -5.19
C SER A 230 9.47 7.34 -6.19
N PHE A 231 10.25 6.80 -7.14
CA PHE A 231 9.74 5.93 -8.22
C PHE A 231 10.06 4.45 -8.01
N SER A 232 10.84 4.09 -6.98
CA SER A 232 11.22 2.68 -6.74
C SER A 232 10.31 1.97 -5.73
N LYS A 233 9.46 2.71 -5.02
CA LYS A 233 8.50 2.10 -4.10
C LYS A 233 7.20 1.74 -4.84
N ILE A 234 7.17 0.53 -5.37
CA ILE A 234 6.03 -0.03 -6.12
C ILE A 234 5.25 -1.08 -5.34
N TYR A 235 5.34 -1.06 -4.03
CA TYR A 235 4.57 -1.90 -3.12
C TYR A 235 3.69 -1.05 -2.21
N THR A 236 2.57 -1.59 -1.78
CA THR A 236 1.51 -0.90 -1.06
C THR A 236 1.39 -1.45 0.36
N MET A 237 1.97 -0.73 1.33
CA MET A 237 1.91 -1.13 2.75
C MET A 237 0.49 -1.03 3.30
N SER A 238 -0.23 0.06 3.00
CA SER A 238 -1.60 0.28 3.48
C SER A 238 -2.58 -0.77 2.97
N LYS A 239 -2.40 -1.29 1.73
CA LYS A 239 -3.22 -2.38 1.22
C LYS A 239 -3.02 -3.66 2.06
N SER A 240 -1.79 -4.02 2.37
CA SER A 240 -1.49 -5.20 3.19
C SER A 240 -1.98 -5.05 4.64
N ILE A 241 -1.93 -3.83 5.20
CA ILE A 241 -2.55 -3.52 6.50
C ILE A 241 -4.06 -3.69 6.44
N TYR A 242 -4.71 -3.20 5.37
CA TYR A 242 -6.15 -3.32 5.19
C TYR A 242 -6.61 -4.78 5.08
N GLU A 243 -5.84 -5.59 4.35
CA GLU A 243 -6.10 -7.04 4.18
C GLU A 243 -5.95 -7.83 5.49
N ASP A 244 -5.05 -7.41 6.39
CA ASP A 244 -4.89 -7.94 7.75
C ASP A 244 -5.26 -6.92 8.84
N ARG A 245 -6.38 -6.22 8.65
CA ARG A 245 -6.83 -5.16 9.58
C ARG A 245 -7.02 -5.66 11.01
N ILE A 246 -7.46 -6.88 11.17
CA ILE A 246 -7.63 -7.51 12.50
C ILE A 246 -6.26 -7.69 13.15
N GLY A 247 -5.30 -8.29 12.45
CA GLY A 247 -3.93 -8.46 12.94
C GLY A 247 -3.25 -7.13 13.25
N TYR A 248 -3.53 -6.07 12.50
CA TYR A 248 -3.04 -4.72 12.78
C TYR A 248 -3.48 -4.21 14.15
N TYR A 249 -4.78 -4.25 14.43
CA TYR A 249 -5.29 -3.77 15.71
C TYR A 249 -4.90 -4.69 16.87
N GLU A 250 -4.81 -6.01 16.64
CA GLU A 250 -4.27 -6.94 17.64
C GLU A 250 -2.79 -6.66 17.96
N ALA A 251 -1.99 -6.34 16.95
CA ALA A 251 -0.57 -6.03 17.16
C ALA A 251 -0.41 -4.74 17.95
N LEU A 252 -1.20 -3.71 17.66
CA LEU A 252 -1.23 -2.48 18.46
C LEU A 252 -1.70 -2.77 19.89
N ASP A 253 -2.84 -3.43 20.08
CA ASP A 253 -3.41 -3.72 21.40
C ASP A 253 -2.42 -4.51 22.29
N LYS A 254 -1.81 -5.58 21.74
CA LYS A 254 -0.80 -6.38 22.46
C LYS A 254 0.47 -5.59 22.81
N THR A 255 0.83 -4.60 21.99
CA THR A 255 2.05 -3.82 22.20
C THR A 255 1.82 -2.63 23.13
N THR A 256 0.71 -1.90 22.97
CA THR A 256 0.46 -0.64 23.69
C THR A 256 -0.51 -0.77 24.84
N GLY A 257 -1.30 -1.85 24.90
CA GLY A 257 -2.36 -2.06 25.89
C GLY A 257 -1.80 -2.29 27.31
N ARG A 258 -2.71 -2.16 28.29
CA ARG A 258 -2.44 -2.38 29.72
C ARG A 258 -2.46 -3.87 30.05
N PHE A 259 -1.40 -4.59 29.68
CA PHE A 259 -1.20 -5.98 30.03
C PHE A 259 -0.03 -6.15 30.98
N GLU A 260 -0.06 -7.20 31.79
CA GLU A 260 1.12 -7.61 32.53
C GLU A 260 2.14 -8.19 31.54
N LYS A 261 3.33 -7.56 31.44
CA LYS A 261 4.42 -7.94 30.58
C LYS A 261 5.70 -8.06 31.37
N ASP A 262 6.56 -8.98 31.00
CA ASP A 262 7.88 -9.13 31.62
C ASP A 262 8.76 -7.91 31.30
N ASP A 263 8.79 -7.47 30.04
CA ASP A 263 9.36 -6.18 29.62
C ASP A 263 8.28 -5.38 28.89
N PRO A 264 7.79 -4.29 29.50
CA PRO A 264 6.68 -3.50 28.92
C PRO A 264 7.08 -2.72 27.67
N LEU A 265 8.39 -2.51 27.44
CA LEU A 265 8.92 -1.82 26.27
C LEU A 265 9.44 -2.78 25.19
N ASP A 266 9.29 -4.09 25.37
CA ASP A 266 9.51 -5.06 24.30
C ASP A 266 8.41 -4.97 23.25
N ILE A 267 8.80 -4.50 22.05
CA ILE A 267 7.93 -4.34 20.90
C ILE A 267 8.18 -5.40 19.82
N THR A 268 8.84 -6.51 20.15
CA THR A 268 9.19 -7.57 19.18
C THR A 268 7.95 -8.07 18.44
N TYR A 269 6.82 -8.21 19.14
CA TYR A 269 5.57 -8.65 18.51
C TYR A 269 5.06 -7.69 17.43
N TRP A 270 5.10 -6.38 17.69
CA TRP A 270 4.78 -5.34 16.72
C TRP A 270 5.74 -5.37 15.52
N MET A 271 7.05 -5.43 15.77
CA MET A 271 8.07 -5.47 14.72
C MET A 271 7.88 -6.69 13.80
N GLU A 272 7.60 -7.84 14.39
CA GLU A 272 7.35 -9.09 13.65
C GLU A 272 6.11 -8.96 12.77
N TRP A 273 5.00 -8.43 13.29
CA TRP A 273 3.79 -8.17 12.51
C TRP A 273 4.06 -7.17 11.37
N PHE A 274 4.70 -6.05 11.68
CA PHE A 274 5.01 -5.01 10.69
C PHE A 274 5.86 -5.55 9.54
N PHE A 275 6.91 -6.31 9.84
CA PHE A 275 7.77 -6.87 8.80
C PHE A 275 7.09 -7.99 8.00
N LYS A 276 6.24 -8.81 8.61
CA LYS A 276 5.41 -9.78 7.86
C LYS A 276 4.48 -9.06 6.88
N THR A 277 3.86 -7.97 7.32
CA THR A 277 2.97 -7.15 6.48
C THR A 277 3.75 -6.49 5.34
N LEU A 278 4.95 -5.96 5.61
CA LEU A 278 5.84 -5.41 4.58
C LEU A 278 6.29 -6.49 3.58
N HIS A 279 6.68 -7.66 4.07
CA HIS A 279 7.07 -8.79 3.22
C HIS A 279 5.91 -9.21 2.30
N HIS A 280 4.70 -9.29 2.84
CA HIS A 280 3.49 -9.56 2.04
C HIS A 280 3.26 -8.49 0.95
N ALA A 281 3.42 -7.21 1.29
CA ALA A 281 3.32 -6.12 0.31
C ALA A 281 4.33 -6.25 -0.83
N LEU A 282 5.56 -6.65 -0.53
CA LEU A 282 6.63 -6.87 -1.51
C LEU A 282 6.33 -8.08 -2.42
N LEU A 283 5.86 -9.18 -1.85
CA LEU A 283 5.44 -10.37 -2.61
C LEU A 283 4.29 -10.05 -3.57
N ASP A 284 3.31 -9.27 -3.12
CA ASP A 284 2.16 -8.88 -3.93
C ASP A 284 2.59 -7.97 -5.10
N ALA A 285 3.47 -7.01 -4.84
CA ALA A 285 4.08 -6.18 -5.87
C ALA A 285 4.89 -7.01 -6.87
N GLY A 286 5.68 -7.99 -6.39
CA GLY A 286 6.45 -8.90 -7.24
C GLY A 286 5.56 -9.68 -8.21
N LYS A 287 4.42 -10.18 -7.75
CA LYS A 287 3.44 -10.84 -8.62
C LYS A 287 2.92 -9.90 -9.70
N GLN A 288 2.54 -8.66 -9.33
CA GLN A 288 2.01 -7.67 -10.28
C GLN A 288 3.05 -7.28 -11.33
N LEU A 289 4.30 -7.04 -10.91
CA LEU A 289 5.39 -6.73 -11.85
C LEU A 289 5.75 -7.89 -12.76
N ASN A 290 5.72 -9.10 -12.26
CA ASN A 290 5.99 -10.28 -13.10
C ASN A 290 5.02 -10.34 -14.27
N TYR A 291 3.73 -10.05 -14.06
CA TYR A 291 2.75 -9.98 -15.15
C TYR A 291 3.10 -8.92 -16.20
N ILE A 292 3.60 -7.76 -15.76
CA ILE A 292 4.03 -6.69 -16.68
C ILE A 292 5.24 -7.12 -17.49
N VAL A 293 6.24 -7.71 -16.85
CA VAL A 293 7.45 -8.23 -17.51
C VAL A 293 7.11 -9.34 -18.50
N GLU A 294 6.28 -10.30 -18.10
CA GLU A 294 5.79 -11.37 -18.97
C GLU A 294 5.02 -10.81 -20.19
N LYS A 295 4.19 -9.80 -19.97
CA LYS A 295 3.48 -9.12 -21.06
C LYS A 295 4.43 -8.41 -22.01
N THR A 296 5.44 -7.73 -21.49
CA THR A 296 6.45 -7.05 -22.32
C THR A 296 7.25 -8.07 -23.14
N LYS A 297 7.78 -9.11 -22.52
CA LYS A 297 8.48 -10.19 -23.21
C LYS A 297 7.63 -10.84 -24.30
N PHE A 298 6.36 -11.07 -24.00
CA PHE A 298 5.43 -11.64 -24.97
C PHE A 298 5.29 -10.73 -26.21
N TRP A 299 5.04 -9.44 -26.00
CA TRP A 299 4.87 -8.51 -27.12
C TRP A 299 6.16 -8.26 -27.89
N ASP A 300 7.33 -8.27 -27.25
CA ASP A 300 8.63 -8.18 -27.91
C ASP A 300 8.86 -9.38 -28.83
N ALA A 301 8.54 -10.57 -28.37
CA ALA A 301 8.71 -11.79 -29.16
C ALA A 301 7.73 -11.86 -30.35
N HIS A 302 6.54 -11.30 -30.18
CA HIS A 302 5.50 -11.25 -31.23
C HIS A 302 5.44 -9.91 -31.98
N ARG A 303 6.51 -9.10 -31.90
CA ARG A 303 6.58 -7.75 -32.47
C ARG A 303 6.40 -7.72 -33.98
N VAL A 304 6.83 -8.78 -34.68
CA VAL A 304 6.75 -8.90 -36.13
C VAL A 304 5.50 -9.62 -36.63
N ASP A 305 4.67 -10.15 -35.71
CA ASP A 305 3.46 -10.87 -36.06
C ASP A 305 2.33 -9.89 -36.43
N GLU A 306 1.76 -10.06 -37.60
CA GLU A 306 0.57 -9.31 -38.02
C GLU A 306 -0.68 -9.84 -37.25
N LEU A 307 -1.02 -9.17 -36.14
CA LEU A 307 -2.18 -9.49 -35.34
C LEU A 307 -3.31 -8.48 -35.57
N ASN A 308 -4.52 -8.99 -35.73
CA ASN A 308 -5.69 -8.12 -35.85
C ASN A 308 -6.17 -7.58 -34.50
N VAL A 309 -6.99 -6.53 -34.49
CA VAL A 309 -7.47 -5.84 -33.29
C VAL A 309 -8.16 -6.78 -32.29
N ARG A 310 -8.89 -7.80 -32.77
CA ARG A 310 -9.58 -8.77 -31.90
C ARG A 310 -8.58 -9.68 -31.19
N GLN A 311 -7.57 -10.14 -31.91
CA GLN A 311 -6.47 -10.97 -31.36
C GLN A 311 -5.71 -10.21 -30.30
N ILE A 312 -5.29 -8.97 -30.58
CA ILE A 312 -4.61 -8.09 -29.62
C ILE A 312 -5.47 -7.88 -28.37
N LYS A 313 -6.78 -7.64 -28.54
CA LYS A 313 -7.71 -7.45 -27.41
C LYS A 313 -7.79 -8.68 -26.51
N VAL A 314 -7.87 -9.88 -27.10
CA VAL A 314 -7.95 -11.14 -26.35
C VAL A 314 -6.64 -11.45 -25.66
N LEU A 315 -5.50 -11.31 -26.36
CA LEU A 315 -4.17 -11.52 -25.81
C LEU A 315 -3.90 -10.57 -24.64
N ASN A 316 -4.18 -9.27 -24.79
CA ASN A 316 -4.04 -8.32 -23.69
C ASN A 316 -4.90 -8.72 -22.49
N ARG A 317 -6.14 -9.17 -22.71
CA ARG A 317 -7.00 -9.60 -21.59
C ARG A 317 -6.45 -10.82 -20.86
N LEU A 318 -5.82 -11.76 -21.57
CA LEU A 318 -5.18 -12.94 -20.95
C LEU A 318 -3.92 -12.55 -20.18
N LEU A 319 -3.09 -11.68 -20.76
CA LEU A 319 -1.84 -11.19 -20.16
C LEU A 319 -2.12 -10.31 -18.93
N ASP A 320 -3.15 -9.45 -18.98
CA ASP A 320 -3.50 -8.55 -17.87
C ASP A 320 -4.03 -9.28 -16.62
N ILE A 321 -4.68 -10.41 -16.82
CA ILE A 321 -5.20 -11.24 -15.71
C ILE A 321 -4.14 -12.19 -15.19
N GLY A 322 -3.18 -12.56 -16.02
CA GLY A 322 -2.25 -13.66 -15.82
C GLY A 322 -2.89 -15.03 -16.11
N SER A 323 -2.16 -15.90 -16.75
CA SER A 323 -2.67 -17.23 -17.16
C SER A 323 -3.21 -18.05 -15.99
N GLU A 324 -2.60 -17.94 -14.82
CA GLU A 324 -3.01 -18.64 -13.59
C GLU A 324 -4.34 -18.16 -13.02
N ASN A 325 -4.69 -16.89 -13.22
CA ASN A 325 -5.89 -16.27 -12.68
C ASN A 325 -7.07 -16.28 -13.67
N PHE A 326 -6.83 -16.63 -14.93
CA PHE A 326 -7.89 -16.72 -15.95
C PHE A 326 -8.68 -18.01 -15.79
N LYS A 327 -9.63 -18.02 -14.85
CA LYS A 327 -10.41 -19.23 -14.46
C LYS A 327 -10.95 -19.98 -15.66
N GLY A 328 -10.49 -21.25 -15.81
CA GLY A 328 -10.95 -22.19 -16.82
C GLY A 328 -10.48 -21.87 -18.25
N ASP A 329 -9.30 -21.28 -18.40
CA ASP A 329 -8.58 -21.01 -19.65
C ASP A 329 -9.40 -20.32 -20.76
N LEU A 330 -8.78 -20.01 -21.89
CA LEU A 330 -9.47 -19.45 -23.06
C LEU A 330 -10.20 -20.56 -23.82
N THR A 331 -11.50 -20.44 -23.94
CA THR A 331 -12.32 -21.27 -24.83
C THR A 331 -12.78 -20.42 -26.02
N LYS A 332 -13.23 -21.08 -27.12
CA LYS A 332 -13.84 -20.38 -28.27
C LYS A 332 -14.98 -19.45 -27.83
N ALA A 333 -15.86 -19.92 -26.92
CA ALA A 333 -16.94 -19.12 -26.39
C ALA A 333 -16.48 -17.85 -25.63
N LYS A 334 -15.42 -17.98 -24.83
CA LYS A 334 -14.81 -16.82 -24.16
C LYS A 334 -14.16 -15.86 -25.16
N TYR A 335 -13.48 -16.40 -26.19
CA TYR A 335 -12.92 -15.58 -27.26
C TYR A 335 -14.00 -14.73 -27.93
N VAL A 336 -15.10 -15.35 -28.35
CA VAL A 336 -16.28 -14.67 -28.93
C VAL A 336 -16.75 -13.53 -28.04
N LYS A 337 -16.90 -13.78 -26.74
CA LYS A 337 -17.35 -12.79 -25.77
C LYS A 337 -16.37 -11.63 -25.60
N ILE A 338 -15.07 -11.92 -25.44
CA ILE A 338 -14.02 -10.90 -25.24
C ILE A 338 -13.84 -10.04 -26.48
N ALA A 339 -13.75 -10.70 -27.65
CA ALA A 339 -13.53 -10.05 -28.93
C ALA A 339 -14.79 -9.38 -29.50
N ASN A 340 -15.98 -9.71 -28.96
CA ASN A 340 -17.30 -9.31 -29.50
C ASN A 340 -17.42 -9.64 -31.00
N THR A 341 -17.30 -10.92 -31.36
CA THR A 341 -17.23 -11.38 -32.74
C THR A 341 -18.03 -12.67 -32.99
N ALA A 342 -18.24 -13.03 -34.27
CA ALA A 342 -18.87 -14.29 -34.60
C ALA A 342 -17.94 -15.51 -34.36
N GLU A 343 -18.53 -16.69 -34.15
CA GLU A 343 -17.79 -17.94 -33.92
C GLU A 343 -16.82 -18.32 -35.03
N THR A 344 -17.19 -18.04 -36.30
CA THR A 344 -16.36 -18.27 -37.48
C THR A 344 -15.05 -17.47 -37.41
N ASN A 345 -15.14 -16.19 -37.04
CA ASN A 345 -13.98 -15.33 -36.87
C ASN A 345 -13.14 -15.79 -35.69
N ALA A 346 -13.76 -16.13 -34.55
CA ALA A 346 -13.05 -16.66 -33.38
C ALA A 346 -12.25 -17.93 -33.73
N SER A 347 -12.81 -18.85 -34.54
CA SER A 347 -12.10 -20.05 -34.94
C SER A 347 -10.89 -19.75 -35.83
N ARG A 348 -10.99 -18.79 -36.75
CA ARG A 348 -9.84 -18.36 -37.58
C ARG A 348 -8.78 -17.65 -36.76
N ASP A 349 -9.20 -16.71 -35.92
CA ASP A 349 -8.29 -15.95 -35.06
C ASP A 349 -7.52 -16.89 -34.08
N ILE A 350 -8.20 -17.89 -33.49
CA ILE A 350 -7.55 -18.90 -32.61
C ILE A 350 -6.56 -19.76 -33.40
N ALA A 351 -6.92 -20.21 -34.60
CA ALA A 351 -6.04 -21.00 -35.44
C ALA A 351 -4.75 -20.22 -35.82
N ASP A 352 -4.90 -18.94 -36.17
CA ASP A 352 -3.80 -18.05 -36.51
C ASP A 352 -2.90 -17.79 -35.27
N LEU A 353 -3.49 -17.54 -34.11
CA LEU A 353 -2.74 -17.38 -32.85
C LEU A 353 -1.96 -18.64 -32.46
N LEU A 354 -2.49 -19.83 -32.71
CA LEU A 354 -1.79 -21.10 -32.52
C LEU A 354 -0.62 -21.24 -33.50
N ALA A 355 -0.84 -20.91 -34.78
CA ALA A 355 0.19 -20.97 -35.81
C ALA A 355 1.37 -20.02 -35.53
N LYS A 356 1.07 -18.83 -35.01
CA LYS A 356 2.06 -17.82 -34.58
C LYS A 356 2.69 -18.11 -33.22
N GLY A 357 2.25 -19.17 -32.54
CA GLY A 357 2.79 -19.52 -31.22
C GLY A 357 2.39 -18.56 -30.09
N CYS A 358 1.42 -17.65 -30.29
CA CYS A 358 0.94 -16.74 -29.26
C CYS A 358 0.21 -17.46 -28.12
N ILE A 359 -0.50 -18.53 -28.46
CA ILE A 359 -1.23 -19.38 -27.53
C ILE A 359 -0.90 -20.83 -27.78
N LYS A 360 -1.09 -21.68 -26.77
CA LYS A 360 -0.97 -23.15 -26.88
C LYS A 360 -2.23 -23.83 -26.35
N LYS A 361 -2.47 -25.06 -26.81
CA LYS A 361 -3.55 -25.88 -26.26
C LYS A 361 -3.18 -26.37 -24.86
N VAL A 362 -4.19 -26.37 -23.99
CA VAL A 362 -4.06 -27.00 -22.67
C VAL A 362 -4.17 -28.52 -22.83
N GLU A 363 -3.19 -29.23 -22.29
CA GLU A 363 -3.14 -30.70 -22.39
C GLU A 363 -4.41 -31.34 -21.81
N GLY A 364 -4.81 -32.46 -22.42
CA GLY A 364 -6.00 -33.20 -22.01
C GLY A 364 -7.33 -32.61 -22.46
N THR A 365 -7.33 -31.48 -23.21
CA THR A 365 -8.56 -30.85 -23.70
C THR A 365 -8.77 -31.08 -25.21
N THR A 366 -9.95 -31.55 -25.60
CA THR A 366 -10.27 -31.87 -27.00
C THR A 366 -11.71 -31.49 -27.38
N GLY A 367 -12.00 -31.44 -28.69
CA GLY A 367 -13.33 -31.18 -29.22
C GLY A 367 -13.91 -29.83 -28.78
N ARG A 368 -15.18 -29.81 -28.38
CA ARG A 368 -15.87 -28.60 -27.91
C ARG A 368 -15.30 -28.07 -26.56
N GLY A 369 -14.59 -28.89 -25.83
CA GLY A 369 -13.95 -28.56 -24.55
C GLY A 369 -12.51 -28.06 -24.68
N THR A 370 -11.98 -27.87 -25.89
CA THR A 370 -10.61 -27.39 -26.11
C THR A 370 -10.39 -26.05 -25.44
N ARG A 371 -9.28 -25.96 -24.67
CA ARG A 371 -8.87 -24.76 -23.96
C ARG A 371 -7.50 -24.32 -24.45
N TYR A 372 -7.24 -23.03 -24.30
CA TYR A 372 -5.98 -22.41 -24.73
C TYR A 372 -5.46 -21.52 -23.61
N THR A 373 -4.15 -21.41 -23.53
CA THR A 373 -3.45 -20.50 -22.62
C THR A 373 -2.38 -19.74 -23.40
N ILE A 374 -1.86 -18.66 -22.82
CA ILE A 374 -0.70 -17.94 -23.38
C ILE A 374 0.46 -18.94 -23.49
N ASN A 375 1.16 -18.88 -24.60
CA ASN A 375 2.42 -19.61 -24.75
C ASN A 375 3.55 -18.71 -24.22
N HIS A 376 3.94 -18.93 -22.95
CA HIS A 376 5.05 -18.19 -22.36
C HIS A 376 6.34 -18.57 -23.07
N ILE A 377 7.07 -17.57 -23.52
CA ILE A 377 8.41 -17.72 -24.08
C ILE A 377 9.36 -17.80 -22.90
N ILE A 378 10.00 -18.93 -22.76
CA ILE A 378 10.97 -19.22 -21.68
C ILE A 378 12.25 -18.40 -21.91
#